data_6973c03b458ac545f0dcb60cd185ea3b
#
_entry.id   6973c03b458ac545f0dcb60cd185ea3b
#
_cell.length_a   1.000
_cell.length_b   1.000
_cell.length_c   1.000
_cell.angle_alpha   90.00
_cell.angle_beta   90.00
_cell.angle_gamma   90.00
#
_symmetry.space_group_name_H-M   'P 1'
#
loop_
_entity.id
_entity.type
_entity.pdbx_description
1 polymer ?
#
loop_
_entity_poly.entity_id
_entity_poly.type
_entity_poly.pdbx_seq_one_letter_code
_entity_poly.pdbx_strand_id
1 'polypeptide(L)'
;MILINISLIFPIANSSGRSFFFTALLISVFTDIFALAFGKLLGKRFIYPSISPNKTLEGTLLGLLIPSFLFLFLGYLFIEVEIIGLEVFSEFLVISLFIDSYGYLITFFIILISSLASISGDLLASKSKRLMGIKDFGNLLPGHGGVLDRIDSHIICIPVFFIFYSLI
;
A
#
# COMPACT_ATOMS: atom_id res chain seq x y z
N MET A 1 -8.20 13.24 12.91
CA MET A 1 -8.27 13.29 11.43
C MET A 1 -7.46 14.44 10.82
N ILE A 2 -7.51 15.67 11.35
CA ILE A 2 -6.76 16.83 10.84
C ILE A 2 -5.23 16.68 11.01
N LEU A 3 -4.74 16.10 12.10
CA LEU A 3 -3.31 15.87 12.36
C LEU A 3 -2.67 14.87 11.38
N ILE A 4 -3.43 13.88 10.89
CA ILE A 4 -2.96 12.92 9.89
C ILE A 4 -2.71 13.62 8.54
N ASN A 5 -3.52 14.60 8.18
CA ASN A 5 -3.35 15.36 6.94
C ASN A 5 -2.11 16.26 6.93
N ILE A 6 -1.73 16.84 8.08
CA ILE A 6 -0.54 17.69 8.18
C ILE A 6 0.74 16.86 8.05
N SER A 7 0.77 15.65 8.62
CA SER A 7 1.90 14.72 8.46
C SER A 7 2.06 14.19 7.03
N LEU A 8 1.01 14.22 6.20
CA LEU A 8 1.05 13.84 4.80
C LEU A 8 1.53 14.96 3.86
N ILE A 9 1.33 16.22 4.25
CA ILE A 9 1.70 17.40 3.43
C ILE A 9 3.19 17.73 3.58
N PHE A 10 3.76 17.57 4.77
CA PHE A 10 5.14 17.94 5.07
C PHE A 10 6.18 17.11 4.27
N PRO A 11 6.01 15.78 4.06
CA PRO A 11 6.95 15.01 3.24
C PRO A 11 6.96 15.39 1.76
N ILE A 12 5.84 15.87 1.21
CA ILE A 12 5.71 16.18 -0.22
C ILE A 12 6.55 17.41 -0.63
N ALA A 13 6.92 18.25 0.32
CA ALA A 13 7.71 19.45 0.06
C ALA A 13 9.19 19.16 -0.27
N ASN A 14 9.75 18.04 0.21
CA ASN A 14 11.14 17.64 -0.02
C ASN A 14 11.24 16.47 -1.01
N SER A 15 12.38 16.34 -1.71
CA SER A 15 12.63 15.22 -2.64
C SER A 15 12.45 13.86 -1.97
N SER A 16 13.05 13.66 -0.79
CA SER A 16 12.93 12.43 0.00
C SER A 16 11.49 12.12 0.41
N GLY A 17 10.70 13.14 0.73
CA GLY A 17 9.29 12.98 1.08
C GLY A 17 8.40 12.59 -0.10
N ARG A 18 8.73 13.05 -1.32
CA ARG A 18 8.03 12.61 -2.53
C ARG A 18 8.29 11.15 -2.80
N SER A 19 9.55 10.71 -2.74
CA SER A 19 9.94 9.31 -2.92
C SER A 19 9.25 8.39 -1.92
N PHE A 20 9.18 8.81 -0.64
CA PHE A 20 8.43 8.13 0.40
C PHE A 20 6.94 7.96 0.04
N PHE A 21 6.28 9.06 -0.36
CA PHE A 21 4.86 9.04 -0.71
C PHE A 21 4.59 8.09 -1.90
N PHE A 22 5.41 8.17 -2.95
CA PHE A 22 5.29 7.27 -4.10
C PHE A 22 5.52 5.80 -3.72
N THR A 23 6.50 5.50 -2.88
CA THR A 23 6.75 4.14 -2.42
C THR A 23 5.55 3.59 -1.65
N ALA A 24 5.02 4.35 -0.68
CA ALA A 24 3.85 3.95 0.09
C ALA A 24 2.61 3.73 -0.79
N LEU A 25 2.39 4.61 -1.77
CA LEU A 25 1.31 4.50 -2.73
C LEU A 25 1.48 3.24 -3.59
N LEU A 26 2.67 2.98 -4.11
CA LEU A 26 2.95 1.78 -4.90
C LEU A 26 2.76 0.50 -4.10
N ILE A 27 3.22 0.44 -2.84
CA ILE A 27 2.99 -0.71 -1.95
C ILE A 27 1.49 -1.00 -1.86
N SER A 28 0.67 0.03 -1.60
CA SER A 28 -0.78 -0.13 -1.49
C SER A 28 -1.41 -0.59 -2.81
N VAL A 29 -1.07 0.05 -3.93
CA VAL A 29 -1.58 -0.32 -5.27
C VAL A 29 -1.24 -1.77 -5.63
N PHE A 30 0.01 -2.18 -5.44
CA PHE A 30 0.42 -3.55 -5.72
C PHE A 30 -0.26 -4.56 -4.80
N THR A 31 -0.44 -4.22 -3.52
CA THR A 31 -1.18 -5.04 -2.57
C THR A 31 -2.60 -5.31 -3.06
N ASP A 32 -3.32 -4.27 -3.50
CA ASP A 32 -4.70 -4.39 -3.99
C ASP A 32 -4.76 -5.16 -5.32
N ILE A 33 -3.85 -4.91 -6.25
CA ILE A 33 -3.76 -5.61 -7.54
C ILE A 33 -3.53 -7.11 -7.30
N PHE A 34 -2.54 -7.48 -6.50
CA PHE A 34 -2.22 -8.88 -6.26
C PHE A 34 -3.29 -9.58 -5.42
N ALA A 35 -3.86 -8.90 -4.40
CA ALA A 35 -4.97 -9.44 -3.64
C ALA A 35 -6.19 -9.75 -4.53
N LEU A 36 -6.51 -8.87 -5.48
CA LEU A 36 -7.61 -9.06 -6.41
C LEU A 36 -7.30 -10.13 -7.47
N ALA A 37 -6.10 -10.10 -8.06
CA ALA A 37 -5.70 -11.04 -9.10
C ALA A 37 -5.66 -12.48 -8.56
N PHE A 38 -4.96 -12.70 -7.46
CA PHE A 38 -4.87 -14.04 -6.85
C PHE A 38 -6.14 -14.45 -6.12
N GLY A 39 -6.93 -13.49 -5.63
CA GLY A 39 -8.26 -13.75 -5.11
C GLY A 39 -9.21 -14.33 -6.17
N LYS A 40 -9.10 -13.85 -7.42
CA LYS A 40 -9.88 -14.40 -8.55
C LYS A 40 -9.34 -15.75 -9.05
N LEU A 41 -8.02 -15.93 -9.07
CA LEU A 41 -7.38 -17.13 -9.60
C LEU A 41 -7.42 -18.32 -8.63
N LEU A 42 -7.13 -18.06 -7.35
CA LEU A 42 -6.88 -19.08 -6.34
C LEU A 42 -7.85 -19.02 -5.16
N GLY A 43 -8.70 -17.97 -5.09
CA GLY A 43 -9.58 -17.73 -3.96
C GLY A 43 -10.65 -18.80 -3.81
N LYS A 44 -10.70 -19.40 -2.62
CA LYS A 44 -11.70 -20.42 -2.24
C LYS A 44 -12.52 -19.97 -1.02
N ARG A 45 -11.91 -19.23 -0.10
CA ARG A 45 -12.50 -18.83 1.17
C ARG A 45 -12.69 -17.33 1.23
N PHE A 46 -13.96 -16.88 1.31
CA PHE A 46 -14.27 -15.46 1.48
C PHE A 46 -14.04 -15.03 2.93
N ILE A 47 -13.41 -13.87 3.15
CA ILE A 47 -13.08 -13.37 4.51
C ILE A 47 -14.32 -12.75 5.15
N TYR A 48 -14.96 -11.79 4.48
CA TYR A 48 -16.09 -11.04 4.98
C TYR A 48 -17.15 -10.85 3.88
N PRO A 49 -17.97 -11.89 3.55
CA PRO A 49 -18.94 -11.80 2.46
C PRO A 49 -19.96 -10.66 2.61
N SER A 50 -20.32 -10.31 3.85
CA SER A 50 -21.27 -9.24 4.17
C SER A 50 -20.71 -7.82 3.95
N ILE A 51 -19.39 -7.65 3.97
CA ILE A 51 -18.71 -6.35 3.84
C ILE A 51 -18.13 -6.21 2.45
N SER A 52 -17.32 -7.19 2.03
CA SER A 52 -16.64 -7.25 0.73
C SER A 52 -16.76 -8.66 0.14
N PRO A 53 -17.73 -8.91 -0.75
CA PRO A 53 -18.01 -10.25 -1.27
C PRO A 53 -16.91 -10.82 -2.15
N ASN A 54 -15.99 -10.00 -2.65
CA ASN A 54 -14.94 -10.42 -3.58
C ASN A 54 -13.58 -10.66 -2.92
N LYS A 55 -13.44 -10.41 -1.60
CA LYS A 55 -12.17 -10.61 -0.90
C LYS A 55 -12.05 -12.04 -0.37
N THR A 56 -11.00 -12.74 -0.81
CA THR A 56 -10.67 -14.10 -0.38
C THR A 56 -9.43 -14.13 0.51
N LEU A 57 -9.33 -15.11 1.38
CA LEU A 57 -8.22 -15.29 2.29
C LEU A 57 -6.91 -15.54 1.51
N GLU A 58 -6.97 -16.39 0.50
CA GLU A 58 -5.83 -16.71 -0.37
C GLU A 58 -5.34 -15.47 -1.12
N GLY A 59 -6.27 -14.69 -1.69
CA GLY A 59 -5.93 -13.43 -2.36
C GLY A 59 -5.31 -12.42 -1.39
N THR A 60 -5.84 -12.29 -0.18
CA THR A 60 -5.30 -11.40 0.85
C THR A 60 -3.89 -11.80 1.26
N LEU A 61 -3.64 -13.08 1.53
CA LEU A 61 -2.30 -13.57 1.90
C LEU A 61 -1.28 -13.33 0.78
N LEU A 62 -1.64 -13.62 -0.47
CA LEU A 62 -0.74 -13.38 -1.60
C LEU A 62 -0.57 -11.89 -1.88
N GLY A 63 -1.60 -11.07 -1.67
CA GLY A 63 -1.53 -9.61 -1.72
C GLY A 63 -0.63 -8.99 -0.65
N LEU A 64 -0.40 -9.68 0.47
CA LEU A 64 0.58 -9.26 1.49
C LEU A 64 2.00 -9.71 1.12
N LEU A 65 2.17 -10.98 0.73
CA LEU A 65 3.49 -11.58 0.56
C LEU A 65 4.16 -11.15 -0.74
N ILE A 66 3.44 -11.14 -1.87
CA ILE A 66 4.04 -10.87 -3.18
C ILE A 66 4.61 -9.45 -3.27
N PRO A 67 3.89 -8.37 -2.87
CA PRO A 67 4.47 -7.04 -2.85
C PRO A 67 5.69 -6.95 -1.93
N SER A 68 5.65 -7.61 -0.76
CA SER A 68 6.77 -7.58 0.18
C SER A 68 8.05 -8.18 -0.42
N PHE A 69 7.96 -9.31 -1.09
CA PHE A 69 9.08 -9.89 -1.82
C PHE A 69 9.49 -9.08 -3.05
N LEU A 70 8.50 -8.54 -3.80
CA LEU A 70 8.76 -7.75 -4.99
C LEU A 70 9.56 -6.48 -4.66
N PHE A 71 9.14 -5.73 -3.64
CA PHE A 71 9.83 -4.50 -3.25
C PHE A 71 11.20 -4.78 -2.64
N LEU A 72 11.37 -5.87 -1.90
CA LEU A 72 12.71 -6.29 -1.45
C LEU A 72 13.62 -6.65 -2.62
N PHE A 73 13.11 -7.39 -3.59
CA PHE A 73 13.87 -7.75 -4.78
C PHE A 73 14.27 -6.51 -5.59
N LEU A 74 13.37 -5.55 -5.74
CA LEU A 74 13.69 -4.26 -6.37
C LEU A 74 14.76 -3.51 -5.56
N GLY A 75 14.64 -3.44 -4.23
CA GLY A 75 15.65 -2.82 -3.37
C GLY A 75 17.02 -3.50 -3.50
N TYR A 76 17.06 -4.83 -3.53
CA TYR A 76 18.28 -5.59 -3.80
C TYR A 76 18.89 -5.25 -5.15
N LEU A 77 18.10 -5.18 -6.21
CA LEU A 77 18.58 -4.81 -7.55
C LEU A 77 19.18 -3.40 -7.58
N PHE A 78 18.60 -2.45 -6.85
CA PHE A 78 19.12 -1.07 -6.80
C PHE A 78 20.41 -0.96 -6.01
N ILE A 79 20.61 -1.75 -4.94
CA ILE A 79 21.80 -1.68 -4.10
C ILE A 79 22.94 -2.54 -4.66
N GLU A 80 22.67 -3.81 -4.96
CA GLU A 80 23.72 -4.81 -5.24
C GLU A 80 24.07 -4.91 -6.73
N VAL A 81 23.12 -4.64 -7.61
CA VAL A 81 23.32 -4.87 -9.06
C VAL A 81 23.74 -3.59 -9.79
N GLU A 82 23.62 -2.41 -9.15
CA GLU A 82 23.95 -1.10 -9.76
C GLU A 82 23.50 -1.02 -11.22
N ILE A 83 22.22 -1.35 -11.49
CA ILE A 83 21.72 -1.40 -12.87
C ILE A 83 21.82 0.00 -13.46
N ILE A 84 22.78 0.17 -14.37
CA ILE A 84 23.08 1.42 -15.08
C ILE A 84 21.78 1.97 -15.70
N GLY A 85 21.41 3.19 -15.34
CA GLY A 85 20.22 3.88 -15.84
C GLY A 85 18.96 3.79 -14.94
N LEU A 86 18.99 2.99 -13.86
CA LEU A 86 17.92 2.95 -12.87
C LEU A 86 18.15 3.89 -11.67
N GLU A 87 19.22 4.69 -11.68
CA GLU A 87 19.49 5.70 -10.64
C GLU A 87 18.31 6.63 -10.40
N VAL A 88 17.59 6.99 -11.48
CA VAL A 88 16.37 7.80 -11.40
C VAL A 88 15.28 7.08 -10.59
N PHE A 89 15.19 5.75 -10.70
CA PHE A 89 14.18 4.96 -9.93
C PHE A 89 14.59 4.75 -8.48
N SER A 90 15.88 4.71 -8.15
CA SER A 90 16.34 4.64 -6.76
C SER A 90 15.94 5.88 -5.96
N GLU A 91 15.89 7.04 -6.60
CA GLU A 91 15.38 8.27 -6.00
C GLU A 91 13.87 8.24 -5.77
N PHE A 92 13.12 7.42 -6.51
CA PHE A 92 11.67 7.27 -6.34
C PHE A 92 11.28 6.21 -5.31
N LEU A 93 12.16 5.26 -4.99
CA LEU A 93 11.87 4.17 -4.07
C LEU A 93 12.75 4.28 -2.81
N VAL A 94 12.12 4.56 -1.68
CA VAL A 94 12.79 4.68 -0.36
C VAL A 94 13.20 3.31 0.20
N ILE A 95 12.98 2.22 -0.52
CA ILE A 95 13.25 0.85 -0.04
C ILE A 95 14.74 0.62 0.21
N SER A 96 15.62 1.18 -0.63
CA SER A 96 17.08 1.11 -0.43
C SER A 96 17.49 1.73 0.91
N LEU A 97 16.94 2.90 1.26
CA LEU A 97 17.20 3.54 2.56
C LEU A 97 16.77 2.66 3.74
N PHE A 98 15.65 1.97 3.63
CA PHE A 98 15.21 1.04 4.67
C PHE A 98 16.13 -0.18 4.78
N ILE A 99 16.60 -0.72 3.65
CA ILE A 99 17.53 -1.85 3.64
C ILE A 99 18.86 -1.44 4.26
N ASP A 100 19.40 -0.26 3.92
CA ASP A 100 20.64 0.26 4.47
C ASP A 100 20.54 0.54 5.97
N SER A 101 19.38 1.05 6.44
CA SER A 101 19.18 1.41 7.86
C SER A 101 18.84 0.21 8.74
N TYR A 102 18.03 -0.72 8.25
CA TYR A 102 17.43 -1.80 9.05
C TYR A 102 17.75 -3.20 8.55
N GLY A 103 18.33 -3.35 7.37
CA GLY A 103 18.56 -4.62 6.71
C GLY A 103 17.31 -5.23 6.07
N TYR A 104 17.52 -6.28 5.28
CA TYR A 104 16.47 -6.91 4.46
C TYR A 104 15.29 -7.46 5.27
N LEU A 105 15.57 -8.12 6.41
CA LEU A 105 14.53 -8.77 7.21
C LEU A 105 13.52 -7.78 7.79
N ILE A 106 14.03 -6.69 8.40
CA ILE A 106 13.17 -5.68 9.02
C ILE A 106 12.40 -4.93 7.93
N THR A 107 13.05 -4.59 6.81
CA THR A 107 12.40 -3.95 5.66
C THR A 107 11.27 -4.81 5.11
N PHE A 108 11.44 -6.14 5.04
CA PHE A 108 10.37 -7.07 4.68
C PHE A 108 9.14 -6.89 5.59
N PHE A 109 9.33 -6.89 6.90
CA PHE A 109 8.24 -6.71 7.84
C PHE A 109 7.60 -5.32 7.77
N ILE A 110 8.37 -4.27 7.49
CA ILE A 110 7.83 -2.92 7.30
C ILE A 110 6.88 -2.89 6.09
N ILE A 111 7.29 -3.47 4.96
CA ILE A 111 6.44 -3.54 3.76
C ILE A 111 5.21 -4.40 4.02
N LEU A 112 5.38 -5.55 4.70
CA LEU A 112 4.29 -6.45 5.04
C LEU A 112 3.25 -5.80 5.96
N ILE A 113 3.68 -5.05 6.98
CA ILE A 113 2.79 -4.29 7.87
C ILE A 113 2.07 -3.18 7.11
N SER A 114 2.78 -2.50 6.19
CA SER A 114 2.19 -1.45 5.35
C SER A 114 1.14 -2.01 4.37
N SER A 115 1.41 -3.19 3.80
CA SER A 115 0.44 -3.92 2.97
C SER A 115 -0.78 -4.37 3.77
N LEU A 116 -0.59 -4.83 5.03
CA LEU A 116 -1.68 -5.15 5.93
C LEU A 116 -2.52 -3.92 6.27
N ALA A 117 -1.87 -2.77 6.48
CA ALA A 117 -2.55 -1.50 6.69
C ALA A 117 -3.40 -1.08 5.48
N SER A 118 -2.91 -1.30 4.25
CA SER A 118 -3.66 -1.07 3.00
C SER A 118 -4.95 -1.91 2.97
N ILE A 119 -4.85 -3.21 3.20
CA ILE A 119 -6.00 -4.12 3.20
C ILE A 119 -7.01 -3.76 4.29
N SER A 120 -6.52 -3.37 5.48
CA SER A 120 -7.36 -2.95 6.58
C SER A 120 -8.11 -1.64 6.27
N GLY A 121 -7.46 -0.71 5.57
CA GLY A 121 -8.04 0.54 5.11
C GLY A 121 -9.25 0.32 4.20
N ASP A 122 -9.08 -0.49 3.17
CA ASP A 122 -10.17 -0.84 2.25
C ASP A 122 -11.31 -1.60 2.96
N LEU A 123 -11.00 -2.52 3.89
CA LEU A 123 -12.03 -3.22 4.68
C LEU A 123 -12.81 -2.26 5.59
N LEU A 124 -12.13 -1.31 6.25
CA LEU A 124 -12.78 -0.30 7.09
C LEU A 124 -13.66 0.64 6.27
N ALA A 125 -13.17 1.11 5.12
CA ALA A 125 -13.96 1.93 4.20
C ALA A 125 -15.18 1.16 3.68
N SER A 126 -15.00 -0.09 3.27
CA SER A 126 -16.09 -0.96 2.82
C SER A 126 -17.13 -1.18 3.93
N LYS A 127 -16.70 -1.43 5.18
CA LYS A 127 -17.60 -1.56 6.34
C LYS A 127 -18.36 -0.26 6.61
N SER A 128 -17.67 0.88 6.55
CA SER A 128 -18.32 2.20 6.74
C SER A 128 -19.41 2.46 5.71
N LYS A 129 -19.15 2.13 4.42
CA LYS A 129 -20.15 2.22 3.34
C LYS A 129 -21.39 1.36 3.65
N ARG A 130 -21.22 0.13 4.11
CA ARG A 130 -22.37 -0.75 4.48
C ARG A 130 -23.15 -0.22 5.65
N LEU A 131 -22.48 0.33 6.68
CA LEU A 131 -23.17 0.92 7.83
C LEU A 131 -24.01 2.16 7.46
N MET A 132 -23.57 2.92 6.45
CA MET A 132 -24.30 4.07 5.92
C MET A 132 -25.38 3.68 4.89
N GLY A 133 -25.52 2.40 4.55
CA GLY A 133 -26.47 1.93 3.53
C GLY A 133 -26.11 2.34 2.10
N ILE A 134 -24.85 2.75 1.85
CA ILE A 134 -24.35 3.17 0.54
C ILE A 134 -23.40 2.13 -0.03
N LYS A 135 -23.22 2.15 -1.34
CA LYS A 135 -22.25 1.30 -2.03
C LYS A 135 -20.93 2.03 -2.27
N ASP A 136 -20.99 3.27 -2.67
CA ASP A 136 -19.85 4.13 -3.01
C ASP A 136 -19.99 5.45 -2.26
N PHE A 137 -18.88 6.09 -1.87
CA PHE A 137 -18.88 7.39 -1.17
C PHE A 137 -19.31 8.57 -2.04
N GLY A 138 -19.41 8.38 -3.36
CA GLY A 138 -19.84 9.42 -4.29
C GLY A 138 -19.90 8.93 -5.74
N ASN A 139 -20.38 9.80 -6.64
CA ASN A 139 -20.53 9.51 -8.07
C ASN A 139 -19.74 10.50 -8.93
N LEU A 140 -18.64 11.06 -8.42
CA LEU A 140 -17.84 12.06 -9.13
C LEU A 140 -17.16 11.50 -10.40
N LEU A 141 -16.81 10.22 -10.39
CA LEU A 141 -16.18 9.55 -11.52
C LEU A 141 -17.23 8.66 -12.23
N PRO A 142 -17.67 9.00 -13.45
CA PRO A 142 -18.66 8.20 -14.18
C PRO A 142 -18.22 6.73 -14.30
N GLY A 143 -19.03 5.79 -13.79
CA GLY A 143 -18.77 4.36 -13.79
C GLY A 143 -17.70 3.87 -12.79
N HIS A 144 -17.10 4.77 -11.98
CA HIS A 144 -15.99 4.43 -11.10
C HIS A 144 -16.18 4.83 -9.62
N GLY A 145 -17.32 5.40 -9.24
CA GLY A 145 -17.63 5.79 -7.87
C GLY A 145 -17.03 7.14 -7.45
N GLY A 146 -16.77 7.32 -6.18
CA GLY A 146 -16.21 8.56 -5.63
C GLY A 146 -14.69 8.56 -5.58
N VAL A 147 -14.10 9.74 -5.40
CA VAL A 147 -12.65 9.90 -5.19
C VAL A 147 -12.20 9.17 -3.93
N LEU A 148 -12.99 9.18 -2.86
CA LEU A 148 -12.67 8.51 -1.61
C LEU A 148 -12.61 6.97 -1.77
N ASP A 149 -13.38 6.41 -2.71
CA ASP A 149 -13.36 4.98 -3.02
C ASP A 149 -12.05 4.54 -3.72
N ARG A 150 -11.23 5.49 -4.18
CA ARG A 150 -9.94 5.23 -4.84
C ARG A 150 -8.74 5.33 -3.91
N ILE A 151 -8.91 6.03 -2.81
CA ILE A 151 -7.83 6.28 -1.86
C ILE A 151 -8.04 5.59 -0.52
N ASP A 152 -9.10 4.80 -0.39
CA ASP A 152 -9.51 4.17 0.88
C ASP A 152 -8.43 3.23 1.46
N SER A 153 -7.75 2.44 0.64
CA SER A 153 -6.62 1.62 1.04
C SER A 153 -5.38 2.47 1.41
N HIS A 154 -5.18 3.60 0.72
CA HIS A 154 -4.02 4.47 0.92
C HIS A 154 -4.09 5.26 2.22
N ILE A 155 -5.30 5.60 2.69
CA ILE A 155 -5.54 6.42 3.89
C ILE A 155 -4.87 5.84 5.14
N ILE A 156 -4.75 4.52 5.25
CA ILE A 156 -4.10 3.86 6.39
C ILE A 156 -2.68 3.43 6.04
N CYS A 157 -2.43 2.98 4.82
CA CYS A 157 -1.11 2.53 4.39
C CYS A 157 -0.05 3.63 4.52
N ILE A 158 -0.33 4.83 3.97
CA ILE A 158 0.64 5.93 3.94
C ILE A 158 1.06 6.38 5.34
N PRO A 159 0.15 6.66 6.31
CA PRO A 159 0.54 7.00 7.67
C PRO A 159 1.33 5.90 8.39
N VAL A 160 0.98 4.63 8.19
CA VAL A 160 1.70 3.51 8.82
C VAL A 160 3.12 3.43 8.27
N PHE A 161 3.30 3.52 6.96
CA PHE A 161 4.61 3.54 6.34
C PHE A 161 5.43 4.77 6.76
N PHE A 162 4.77 5.93 6.96
CA PHE A 162 5.40 7.16 7.45
C PHE A 162 5.97 7.02 8.86
N ILE A 163 5.30 6.28 9.75
CA ILE A 163 5.81 6.03 11.10
C ILE A 163 7.18 5.36 11.00
N PHE A 164 7.33 4.33 10.17
CA PHE A 164 8.61 3.66 9.99
C PHE A 164 9.66 4.57 9.35
N TYR A 165 9.28 5.40 8.37
CA TYR A 165 10.18 6.36 7.74
C TYR A 165 10.68 7.42 8.73
N SER A 166 9.86 7.85 9.67
CA SER A 166 10.23 8.86 10.68
C SER A 166 11.19 8.34 11.75
N LEU A 167 11.47 7.02 11.77
CA LEU A 167 12.41 6.38 12.69
C LEU A 167 13.83 6.26 12.10
N ILE A 168 14.02 6.58 10.80
CA ILE A 168 15.31 6.67 10.13
C ILE A 168 15.89 8.07 10.33
#